data_077c56d60e2248012876db921e73aecf
#
_entry.id   077c56d60e2248012876db921e73aecf
#
_cell.length_a   1.000
_cell.length_b   1.000
_cell.length_c   1.000
_cell.angle_alpha   90.00
_cell.angle_beta   90.00
_cell.angle_gamma   90.00
#
_symmetry.space_group_name_H-M   'P 1'
#
loop_
_entity.id
_entity.type
_entity.pdbx_description
1 polymer ?
#
loop_
_entity_poly.entity_id
_entity_poly.type
_entity_poly.pdbx_seq_one_letter_code
_entity_poly.pdbx_strand_id
1 'polypeptide(L)'
;MNKALKVLLFSLLALSLFVVAACGSTEEPAEEAPASEENTEESTDEANDETNEEAALEETGELVVYSSRNENFVNALLEKFTADTGIEVKPLHAGDNAVSRIKGEAGNTQADIFISNDIGALENLRLEGLLEGSDPEGIESIDENYRADDNSWFALSARTRVLMYNKDLITEEEMPKSIEELTDPKWQGEFAITRGGNGGMIGHVSALRNEWGDEKTKEWIADVKDNAGAILEGHGDIRRAVGAGEFTFGLVNNYYYHQQLQEPTDNNVGVIYPDQGEGEMGAVVNAAGVGLVKDAPNAQSAQVFLDWILEEENQREFSYESLEVPINPEIEAVEGAATISDYKTHDMPLSQLGEVWEDTRELIEQAGLDLDL
;
A
#
# COMPACT_ATOMS: atom_id res chain seq x y z
N MET A 1 -32.57 -43.00 12.05
CA MET A 1 -33.19 -42.78 13.38
C MET A 1 -32.42 -41.65 14.01
N ASN A 2 -32.87 -40.51 14.39
CA ASN A 2 -34.10 -39.71 14.42
C ASN A 2 -33.64 -38.25 14.19
N LYS A 3 -34.15 -37.50 13.28
CA LYS A 3 -35.36 -36.65 13.20
C LYS A 3 -35.70 -35.91 14.50
N ALA A 4 -35.68 -34.58 14.29
CA ALA A 4 -36.51 -33.54 14.89
C ALA A 4 -36.01 -32.87 16.18
N LEU A 5 -35.75 -31.59 16.12
CA LEU A 5 -36.67 -30.65 16.72
C LEU A 5 -36.46 -29.22 16.14
N LYS A 6 -37.44 -28.78 15.34
CA LYS A 6 -37.77 -27.38 15.04
C LYS A 6 -38.75 -26.89 16.11
N VAL A 7 -38.52 -25.75 16.69
CA VAL A 7 -39.53 -24.82 17.27
C VAL A 7 -38.83 -23.45 17.34
N LEU A 8 -39.08 -22.45 16.54
CA LEU A 8 -40.22 -21.56 16.39
C LEU A 8 -40.58 -20.82 17.66
N LEU A 9 -40.24 -19.55 17.75
CA LEU A 9 -41.09 -18.56 18.43
C LEU A 9 -40.97 -17.20 17.73
N PHE A 10 -42.12 -16.82 17.22
CA PHE A 10 -42.51 -15.55 16.62
C PHE A 10 -42.97 -14.56 17.72
N SER A 11 -42.86 -13.27 17.37
CA SER A 11 -43.70 -12.12 17.77
C SER A 11 -43.46 -11.49 19.13
N LEU A 12 -43.21 -10.19 19.19
CA LEU A 12 -44.30 -9.22 19.34
C LEU A 12 -43.81 -7.78 19.06
N LEU A 13 -44.54 -7.19 18.17
CA LEU A 13 -44.69 -5.80 17.79
C LEU A 13 -45.34 -5.00 18.96
N ALA A 14 -44.81 -3.86 19.32
CA ALA A 14 -45.59 -2.84 20.00
C ALA A 14 -45.17 -1.43 19.57
N LEU A 15 -46.03 -0.88 18.77
CA LEU A 15 -46.20 0.48 18.31
C LEU A 15 -46.68 1.38 19.46
N SER A 16 -46.07 2.54 19.65
CA SER A 16 -46.76 3.66 20.29
C SER A 16 -46.27 5.00 19.70
N LEU A 17 -47.15 5.51 18.85
CA LEU A 17 -47.24 6.94 18.48
C LEU A 17 -47.74 7.74 19.70
N PHE A 18 -47.14 8.92 19.92
CA PHE A 18 -47.86 10.07 20.47
C PHE A 18 -47.47 11.34 19.72
N VAL A 19 -48.46 11.89 19.06
CA VAL A 19 -48.58 13.22 18.48
C VAL A 19 -49.37 14.09 19.49
N VAL A 20 -48.99 15.37 19.60
CA VAL A 20 -49.82 16.58 19.77
C VAL A 20 -48.85 17.74 20.10
N ALA A 21 -48.53 18.69 19.23
CA ALA A 21 -49.23 19.93 18.82
C ALA A 21 -49.56 20.84 20.03
N ALA A 22 -49.23 22.06 20.09
CA ALA A 22 -49.39 23.21 19.27
C ALA A 22 -49.08 24.52 20.03
N CYS A 23 -48.66 25.52 19.26
CA CYS A 23 -48.99 26.95 19.30
C CYS A 23 -48.64 27.84 20.51
N GLY A 24 -48.03 28.96 20.12
CA GLY A 24 -48.20 30.23 20.80
C GLY A 24 -47.10 31.25 20.52
N SER A 25 -47.24 31.96 19.40
CA SER A 25 -46.82 33.31 19.04
C SER A 25 -46.76 34.35 20.19
N THR A 26 -45.80 35.28 20.17
CA THR A 26 -45.99 36.69 19.79
C THR A 26 -44.82 37.58 20.23
N GLU A 27 -44.32 38.32 19.26
CA GLU A 27 -43.97 39.76 19.19
C GLU A 27 -42.84 40.37 20.02
N GLU A 28 -41.94 40.96 19.25
CA GLU A 28 -41.02 42.11 19.52
C GLU A 28 -41.73 43.31 20.19
N PRO A 29 -41.01 44.37 20.66
CA PRO A 29 -40.13 45.15 19.87
C PRO A 29 -38.91 45.81 20.57
N ALA A 30 -38.09 46.43 19.69
CA ALA A 30 -36.95 47.33 19.79
C ALA A 30 -36.95 48.42 20.87
N GLU A 31 -35.73 48.87 21.21
CA GLU A 31 -35.28 50.29 21.27
C GLU A 31 -33.85 50.39 21.78
N GLU A 32 -33.02 50.91 20.92
CA GLU A 32 -32.29 52.18 20.87
C GLU A 32 -31.01 52.26 21.73
N ALA A 33 -29.93 52.55 20.98
CA ALA A 33 -28.68 53.12 21.46
C ALA A 33 -28.83 54.59 21.91
N PRO A 34 -27.86 55.18 22.61
CA PRO A 34 -26.99 56.09 21.89
C PRO A 34 -25.51 56.12 22.31
N ALA A 35 -24.78 56.66 21.37
CA ALA A 35 -23.36 56.97 21.27
C ALA A 35 -22.82 58.02 22.25
N SER A 36 -21.53 58.14 22.24
CA SER A 36 -20.57 59.27 22.24
C SER A 36 -19.49 59.08 23.31
N GLU A 37 -18.30 59.46 23.18
CA GLU A 37 -17.40 60.28 22.36
C GLU A 37 -15.98 60.06 22.92
N GLU A 38 -15.02 59.86 22.06
CA GLU A 38 -13.81 60.65 21.83
C GLU A 38 -12.96 61.12 23.02
N ASN A 39 -11.70 60.71 23.10
CA ASN A 39 -10.55 61.62 22.98
C ASN A 39 -9.18 60.92 22.97
N THR A 40 -8.47 61.14 21.96
CA THR A 40 -7.16 61.53 21.50
C THR A 40 -5.98 61.62 22.49
N GLU A 41 -4.81 61.30 21.91
CA GLU A 41 -3.42 61.76 22.14
C GLU A 41 -2.60 60.99 23.19
N GLU A 42 -1.31 60.71 23.01
CA GLU A 42 -0.26 60.89 22.01
C GLU A 42 0.98 60.10 22.50
N SER A 43 1.70 59.51 21.54
CA SER A 43 3.15 59.31 21.39
C SER A 43 3.99 58.86 22.61
N THR A 44 4.85 57.90 22.47
CA THR A 44 6.22 57.91 21.93
C THR A 44 6.95 56.60 22.16
N ASP A 45 7.61 56.17 21.06
CA ASP A 45 8.95 55.59 20.93
C ASP A 45 9.35 54.26 21.60
N GLU A 46 9.74 53.43 20.65
CA GLU A 46 10.94 52.56 20.59
C GLU A 46 11.15 51.49 21.66
N ALA A 47 10.95 50.25 21.22
CA ALA A 47 12.00 49.25 21.28
C ALA A 47 11.65 48.09 20.35
N ASN A 48 12.45 47.97 19.32
CA ASN A 48 12.60 46.81 18.48
C ASN A 48 12.95 45.58 19.40
N ASP A 49 12.02 44.66 19.53
CA ASP A 49 12.32 43.30 19.97
C ASP A 49 11.77 42.39 18.90
N GLU A 50 12.65 42.02 17.95
CA GLU A 50 12.42 40.90 17.05
C GLU A 50 12.39 39.65 17.89
N THR A 51 11.28 39.38 18.52
CA THR A 51 10.94 38.04 18.92
C THR A 51 10.54 37.28 17.66
N ASN A 52 11.47 36.52 17.20
CA ASN A 52 11.23 35.40 16.31
C ASN A 52 10.17 34.49 17.01
N GLU A 53 8.91 34.76 16.74
CA GLU A 53 7.85 33.81 16.99
C GLU A 53 8.02 32.70 15.95
N GLU A 54 8.93 31.75 16.25
CA GLU A 54 8.72 30.37 15.85
C GLU A 54 7.32 30.04 16.36
N ALA A 55 6.34 30.08 15.47
CA ALA A 55 5.01 29.58 15.76
C ALA A 55 5.20 28.12 16.16
N ALA A 56 5.17 27.83 17.45
CA ALA A 56 5.00 26.50 17.95
C ALA A 56 3.68 26.00 17.35
N LEU A 57 3.81 25.14 16.34
CA LEU A 57 2.68 24.46 15.73
C LEU A 57 1.98 23.72 16.88
N GLU A 58 0.70 24.05 17.13
CA GLU A 58 -0.09 23.26 18.08
C GLU A 58 -0.17 21.85 17.48
N GLU A 59 0.57 20.91 18.05
CA GLU A 59 0.50 19.50 17.71
C GLU A 59 -0.97 19.05 17.83
N THR A 60 -1.60 18.74 16.70
CA THR A 60 -2.86 18.02 16.75
C THR A 60 -2.48 16.60 17.18
N GLY A 61 -2.77 16.18 18.40
CA GLY A 61 -2.35 14.90 18.95
C GLY A 61 -2.96 13.67 18.27
N GLU A 62 -3.30 13.74 17.00
CA GLU A 62 -3.98 12.68 16.23
C GLU A 62 -3.43 12.58 14.81
N LEU A 63 -3.32 11.33 14.30
CA LEU A 63 -2.97 10.99 12.92
C LEU A 63 -3.88 9.89 12.40
N VAL A 64 -4.56 10.11 11.29
CA VAL A 64 -5.39 9.09 10.62
C VAL A 64 -4.61 8.42 9.49
N VAL A 65 -4.31 7.14 9.64
CA VAL A 65 -3.54 6.37 8.67
C VAL A 65 -4.43 5.35 7.97
N TYR A 66 -4.60 5.48 6.65
CA TYR A 66 -5.17 4.43 5.83
C TYR A 66 -4.08 3.50 5.35
N SER A 67 -4.32 2.18 5.38
CA SER A 67 -3.33 1.19 4.97
C SER A 67 -3.94 0.11 4.09
N SER A 68 -3.26 -0.19 2.98
CA SER A 68 -3.51 -1.39 2.18
C SER A 68 -2.62 -2.57 2.61
N ARG A 69 -1.65 -2.34 3.52
CA ARG A 69 -0.79 -3.40 4.05
C ARG A 69 -1.54 -4.26 5.06
N ASN A 70 -1.06 -5.49 5.24
CA ASN A 70 -1.50 -6.34 6.34
C ASN A 70 -1.22 -5.65 7.68
N GLU A 71 -2.20 -5.64 8.57
CA GLU A 71 -2.11 -4.99 9.87
C GLU A 71 -0.90 -5.46 10.70
N ASN A 72 -0.53 -6.75 10.58
CA ASN A 72 0.62 -7.31 11.28
C ASN A 72 1.96 -6.68 10.86
N PHE A 73 2.03 -6.05 9.69
CA PHE A 73 3.25 -5.39 9.19
C PHE A 73 3.35 -3.90 9.54
N VAL A 74 2.30 -3.30 10.08
CA VAL A 74 2.28 -1.87 10.33
C VAL A 74 1.89 -1.49 11.76
N ASN A 75 1.16 -2.34 12.48
CA ASN A 75 0.67 -1.98 13.82
C ASN A 75 1.79 -1.67 14.80
N ALA A 76 2.83 -2.51 14.87
CA ALA A 76 3.98 -2.27 15.75
C ALA A 76 4.66 -0.94 15.45
N LEU A 77 4.83 -0.61 14.16
CA LEU A 77 5.41 0.65 13.71
C LEU A 77 4.54 1.86 14.11
N LEU A 78 3.22 1.78 13.96
CA LEU A 78 2.30 2.85 14.35
C LEU A 78 2.24 3.03 15.87
N GLU A 79 2.32 1.94 16.64
CA GLU A 79 2.45 1.97 18.11
C GLU A 79 3.77 2.63 18.53
N LYS A 80 4.88 2.31 17.83
CA LYS A 80 6.18 2.95 18.05
C LYS A 80 6.12 4.45 17.77
N PHE A 81 5.53 4.86 16.64
CA PHE A 81 5.35 6.28 16.34
C PHE A 81 4.60 7.02 17.47
N THR A 82 3.50 6.43 17.96
CA THR A 82 2.75 7.02 19.09
C THR A 82 3.63 7.10 20.36
N ALA A 83 4.44 6.07 20.62
CA ALA A 83 5.33 6.06 21.80
C ALA A 83 6.44 7.12 21.70
N ASP A 84 7.01 7.33 20.51
CA ASP A 84 8.11 8.26 20.27
C ASP A 84 7.65 9.73 20.24
N THR A 85 6.45 10.01 19.69
CA THR A 85 5.97 11.38 19.42
C THR A 85 4.86 11.84 20.35
N GLY A 86 4.11 10.92 20.95
CA GLY A 86 2.89 11.23 21.70
C GLY A 86 1.66 11.46 20.84
N ILE A 87 1.78 11.39 19.51
CA ILE A 87 0.64 11.54 18.56
C ILE A 87 -0.14 10.24 18.51
N GLU A 88 -1.45 10.31 18.77
CA GLU A 88 -2.33 9.13 18.71
C GLU A 88 -2.63 8.74 17.25
N VAL A 89 -2.32 7.51 16.85
CA VAL A 89 -2.62 7.00 15.51
C VAL A 89 -3.98 6.31 15.49
N LYS A 90 -4.80 6.66 14.49
CA LYS A 90 -6.07 5.99 14.15
C LYS A 90 -5.92 5.22 12.84
N PRO A 91 -5.52 3.96 12.89
CA PRO A 91 -5.32 3.18 11.68
C PRO A 91 -6.66 2.68 11.12
N LEU A 92 -6.76 2.68 9.77
CA LEU A 92 -7.80 1.99 9.02
C LEU A 92 -7.16 1.01 8.03
N HIS A 93 -7.21 -0.27 8.33
CA HIS A 93 -6.73 -1.34 7.46
C HIS A 93 -7.82 -1.69 6.44
N ALA A 94 -7.81 -1.01 5.29
CA ALA A 94 -8.83 -1.14 4.26
C ALA A 94 -8.44 -2.12 3.13
N GLY A 95 -7.21 -2.64 3.14
CA GLY A 95 -6.72 -3.54 2.09
C GLY A 95 -6.86 -2.90 0.70
N ASP A 96 -7.28 -3.69 -0.28
CA ASP A 96 -7.46 -3.26 -1.67
C ASP A 96 -8.53 -2.16 -1.84
N ASN A 97 -9.37 -1.92 -0.82
CA ASN A 97 -10.38 -0.86 -0.85
C ASN A 97 -9.85 0.52 -0.43
N ALA A 98 -8.63 0.63 0.05
CA ALA A 98 -8.07 1.90 0.55
C ALA A 98 -8.08 3.00 -0.53
N VAL A 99 -7.65 2.68 -1.74
CA VAL A 99 -7.64 3.62 -2.89
C VAL A 99 -9.06 4.11 -3.21
N SER A 100 -10.01 3.19 -3.36
CA SER A 100 -11.41 3.55 -3.65
C SER A 100 -12.02 4.42 -2.55
N ARG A 101 -11.61 4.21 -1.31
CA ARG A 101 -12.08 4.99 -0.17
C ARG A 101 -11.51 6.41 -0.21
N ILE A 102 -10.21 6.59 -0.45
CA ILE A 102 -9.58 7.91 -0.59
C ILE A 102 -10.26 8.68 -1.74
N LYS A 103 -10.47 8.03 -2.90
CA LYS A 103 -11.20 8.62 -4.04
C LYS A 103 -12.63 9.03 -3.65
N GLY A 104 -13.34 8.20 -2.91
CA GLY A 104 -14.71 8.47 -2.45
C GLY A 104 -14.81 9.60 -1.41
N GLU A 105 -13.74 9.90 -0.71
CA GLU A 105 -13.66 10.96 0.30
C GLU A 105 -13.08 12.28 -0.26
N ALA A 106 -12.82 12.36 -1.55
CA ALA A 106 -12.30 13.57 -2.20
C ALA A 106 -13.19 14.79 -1.90
N GLY A 107 -12.58 15.88 -1.41
CA GLY A 107 -13.28 17.08 -0.95
C GLY A 107 -13.91 16.98 0.45
N ASN A 108 -13.80 15.85 1.12
CA ASN A 108 -14.12 15.63 2.53
C ASN A 108 -13.14 14.62 3.14
N THR A 109 -11.87 14.89 2.95
CA THR A 109 -10.74 14.03 3.31
C THR A 109 -10.80 13.62 4.79
N GLN A 110 -10.59 12.33 5.06
CA GLN A 110 -10.56 11.77 6.40
C GLN A 110 -9.18 11.22 6.76
N ALA A 111 -8.40 10.79 5.78
CA ALA A 111 -7.07 10.25 5.97
C ALA A 111 -6.01 11.34 5.90
N ASP A 112 -4.97 11.21 6.71
CA ASP A 112 -3.79 12.07 6.63
C ASP A 112 -2.68 11.39 5.82
N ILE A 113 -2.42 10.13 6.10
CA ILE A 113 -1.38 9.31 5.46
C ILE A 113 -2.02 8.07 4.82
N PHE A 114 -1.53 7.73 3.64
CA PHE A 114 -1.81 6.44 3.01
C PHE A 114 -0.54 5.59 2.95
N ILE A 115 -0.55 4.43 3.63
CA ILE A 115 0.51 3.42 3.52
C ILE A 115 0.06 2.37 2.51
N SER A 116 0.76 2.28 1.39
CA SER A 116 0.42 1.38 0.29
C SER A 116 1.39 0.21 0.15
N ASN A 117 0.84 -0.91 -0.26
CA ASN A 117 1.61 -2.05 -0.76
C ASN A 117 2.11 -1.87 -2.20
N ASP A 118 1.66 -0.85 -2.90
CA ASP A 118 1.85 -0.71 -4.34
C ASP A 118 2.08 0.76 -4.68
N ILE A 119 3.23 1.06 -5.29
CA ILE A 119 3.56 2.41 -5.72
C ILE A 119 2.65 2.86 -6.87
N GLY A 120 2.21 1.93 -7.73
CA GLY A 120 1.25 2.25 -8.77
C GLY A 120 -0.05 2.85 -8.21
N ALA A 121 -0.51 2.33 -7.06
CA ALA A 121 -1.67 2.89 -6.36
C ALA A 121 -1.43 4.30 -5.82
N LEU A 122 -0.24 4.57 -5.25
CA LEU A 122 0.14 5.90 -4.77
C LEU A 122 0.25 6.89 -5.93
N GLU A 123 0.94 6.50 -6.99
CA GLU A 123 1.10 7.35 -8.17
C GLU A 123 -0.24 7.61 -8.87
N ASN A 124 -1.13 6.61 -8.96
CA ASN A 124 -2.48 6.82 -9.50
C ASN A 124 -3.25 7.89 -8.70
N LEU A 125 -3.20 7.82 -7.37
CA LEU A 125 -3.81 8.86 -6.52
C LEU A 125 -3.15 10.23 -6.74
N ARG A 126 -1.83 10.31 -6.91
CA ARG A 126 -1.12 11.55 -7.22
C ARG A 126 -1.58 12.14 -8.55
N LEU A 127 -1.64 11.33 -9.60
CA LEU A 127 -2.10 11.74 -10.94
C LEU A 127 -3.55 12.26 -10.93
N GLU A 128 -4.39 11.74 -10.04
CA GLU A 128 -5.75 12.23 -9.82
C GLU A 128 -5.81 13.46 -8.91
N GLY A 129 -4.68 13.94 -8.41
CA GLY A 129 -4.58 15.11 -7.52
C GLY A 129 -5.13 14.86 -6.12
N LEU A 130 -5.05 13.62 -5.63
CA LEU A 130 -5.52 13.18 -4.30
C LEU A 130 -4.37 12.99 -3.29
N LEU A 131 -3.12 13.15 -3.72
CA LEU A 131 -1.96 13.30 -2.85
C LEU A 131 -1.42 14.72 -2.94
N GLU A 132 -0.70 15.15 -1.92
CA GLU A 132 -0.10 16.48 -1.81
C GLU A 132 1.42 16.37 -1.68
N GLY A 133 2.14 17.27 -2.34
CA GLY A 133 3.59 17.34 -2.28
C GLY A 133 4.08 17.68 -0.87
N SER A 134 5.22 17.09 -0.48
CA SER A 134 5.84 17.28 0.82
C SER A 134 7.35 17.45 0.71
N ASP A 135 7.98 17.92 1.77
CA ASP A 135 9.44 18.05 1.85
C ASP A 135 9.92 17.49 3.21
N PRO A 136 9.80 16.17 3.42
CA PRO A 136 10.15 15.58 4.69
C PRO A 136 11.67 15.53 4.89
N GLU A 137 12.11 15.68 6.15
CA GLU A 137 13.51 15.55 6.53
C GLU A 137 14.02 14.12 6.22
N GLY A 138 15.16 14.02 5.55
CA GLY A 138 15.76 12.74 5.17
C GLY A 138 15.27 12.16 3.84
N ILE A 139 14.43 12.86 3.07
CA ILE A 139 13.91 12.37 1.77
C ILE A 139 15.03 12.07 0.75
N GLU A 140 16.19 12.70 0.89
CA GLU A 140 17.37 12.45 0.06
C GLU A 140 17.96 11.03 0.22
N SER A 141 17.59 10.30 1.27
CA SER A 141 17.94 8.89 1.45
C SER A 141 17.19 7.96 0.48
N ILE A 142 16.13 8.46 -0.16
CA ILE A 142 15.32 7.73 -1.14
C ILE A 142 15.68 8.24 -2.54
N ASP A 143 16.20 7.35 -3.38
CA ASP A 143 16.55 7.66 -4.78
C ASP A 143 15.32 8.16 -5.58
N GLU A 144 15.56 9.05 -6.56
CA GLU A 144 14.50 9.67 -7.37
C GLU A 144 13.62 8.66 -8.11
N ASN A 145 14.13 7.48 -8.45
CA ASN A 145 13.34 6.42 -9.10
C ASN A 145 12.29 5.80 -8.16
N TYR A 146 12.42 6.03 -6.85
CA TYR A 146 11.57 5.45 -5.81
C TYR A 146 10.69 6.48 -5.09
N ARG A 147 10.51 7.66 -5.66
CA ARG A 147 9.63 8.71 -5.11
C ARG A 147 9.00 9.54 -6.22
N ALA A 148 7.91 10.24 -5.90
CA ALA A 148 7.32 11.24 -6.79
C ALA A 148 8.22 12.49 -6.90
N ASP A 149 8.15 13.19 -8.03
CA ASP A 149 8.92 14.41 -8.27
C ASP A 149 8.65 15.51 -7.22
N ASP A 150 7.43 15.52 -6.65
CA ASP A 150 6.96 16.45 -5.63
C ASP A 150 6.98 15.85 -4.22
N ASN A 151 7.55 14.66 -4.05
CA ASN A 151 7.58 13.87 -2.82
C ASN A 151 6.18 13.63 -2.20
N SER A 152 5.12 13.71 -2.97
CA SER A 152 3.76 13.39 -2.50
C SER A 152 3.62 11.92 -2.08
N TRP A 153 4.50 11.06 -2.57
CA TRP A 153 4.75 9.69 -2.08
C TRP A 153 6.23 9.32 -2.22
N PHE A 154 6.65 8.37 -1.40
CA PHE A 154 7.96 7.74 -1.50
C PHE A 154 7.91 6.28 -1.03
N ALA A 155 8.78 5.47 -1.61
CA ALA A 155 8.94 4.06 -1.28
C ALA A 155 9.82 3.88 -0.05
N LEU A 156 9.54 2.85 0.75
CA LEU A 156 10.30 2.50 1.96
C LEU A 156 10.90 1.09 1.85
N SER A 157 10.18 0.14 1.26
CA SER A 157 10.67 -1.23 1.08
C SER A 157 10.33 -1.78 -0.29
N ALA A 158 11.31 -2.45 -0.91
CA ALA A 158 11.18 -3.10 -2.20
C ALA A 158 10.67 -4.54 -2.06
N ARG A 159 9.91 -4.96 -3.05
CA ARG A 159 9.53 -6.34 -3.28
C ARG A 159 9.75 -6.71 -4.74
N THR A 160 10.37 -7.83 -4.97
CA THR A 160 10.70 -8.31 -6.30
C THR A 160 9.88 -9.52 -6.66
N ARG A 161 9.39 -9.56 -7.88
CA ARG A 161 8.67 -10.72 -8.40
C ARG A 161 9.67 -11.83 -8.70
N VAL A 162 9.45 -13.00 -8.10
CA VAL A 162 10.35 -14.15 -8.16
C VAL A 162 9.58 -15.44 -8.41
N LEU A 163 10.31 -16.47 -8.83
CA LEU A 163 9.81 -17.83 -8.89
C LEU A 163 10.36 -18.60 -7.67
N MET A 164 9.49 -18.87 -6.70
CA MET A 164 9.81 -19.73 -5.56
C MET A 164 9.53 -21.18 -5.95
N TYR A 165 10.45 -22.11 -5.69
CA TYR A 165 10.34 -23.51 -6.09
C TYR A 165 10.63 -24.49 -4.95
N ASN A 166 10.10 -25.70 -5.05
CA ASN A 166 10.35 -26.79 -4.12
C ASN A 166 11.58 -27.61 -4.60
N LYS A 167 12.63 -27.64 -3.77
CA LYS A 167 13.90 -28.31 -4.11
C LYS A 167 13.82 -29.83 -4.12
N ASP A 168 12.76 -30.43 -3.57
CA ASP A 168 12.53 -31.85 -3.65
C ASP A 168 11.91 -32.28 -4.99
N LEU A 169 11.34 -31.34 -5.75
CA LEU A 169 10.65 -31.61 -7.01
C LEU A 169 11.45 -31.18 -8.23
N ILE A 170 12.27 -30.10 -8.14
CA ILE A 170 13.02 -29.54 -9.27
C ILE A 170 14.32 -28.91 -8.79
N THR A 171 15.37 -28.96 -9.65
CA THR A 171 16.63 -28.27 -9.39
C THR A 171 16.60 -26.83 -9.92
N GLU A 172 17.50 -25.99 -9.42
CA GLU A 172 17.62 -24.61 -9.86
C GLU A 172 17.92 -24.49 -11.36
N GLU A 173 18.73 -25.38 -11.90
CA GLU A 173 19.11 -25.40 -13.32
C GLU A 173 17.93 -25.70 -14.24
N GLU A 174 16.97 -26.50 -13.77
CA GLU A 174 15.79 -26.90 -14.54
C GLU A 174 14.65 -25.86 -14.50
N MET A 175 14.71 -24.93 -13.54
CA MET A 175 13.70 -23.87 -13.38
C MET A 175 13.62 -22.96 -14.60
N PRO A 176 12.45 -22.39 -14.92
CA PRO A 176 12.33 -21.31 -15.90
C PRO A 176 13.22 -20.13 -15.49
N LYS A 177 13.92 -19.52 -16.46
CA LYS A 177 14.82 -18.40 -16.22
C LYS A 177 14.18 -17.05 -16.54
N SER A 178 13.08 -17.06 -17.30
CA SER A 178 12.32 -15.89 -17.68
C SER A 178 10.83 -16.08 -17.34
N ILE A 179 10.12 -14.99 -17.07
CA ILE A 179 8.66 -15.05 -16.90
C ILE A 179 7.94 -15.37 -18.22
N GLU A 180 8.54 -15.09 -19.39
CA GLU A 180 7.99 -15.52 -20.67
C GLU A 180 7.94 -17.04 -20.78
N GLU A 181 8.91 -17.76 -20.19
CA GLU A 181 8.92 -19.24 -20.21
C GLU A 181 7.73 -19.88 -19.48
N LEU A 182 7.01 -19.13 -18.63
CA LEU A 182 5.79 -19.63 -17.95
C LEU A 182 4.67 -19.98 -18.94
N THR A 183 4.75 -19.49 -20.17
CA THR A 183 3.81 -19.81 -21.26
C THR A 183 4.16 -21.14 -21.97
N ASP A 184 5.36 -21.72 -21.72
CA ASP A 184 5.76 -22.97 -22.35
C ASP A 184 4.88 -24.13 -21.83
N PRO A 185 4.25 -24.92 -22.71
CA PRO A 185 3.43 -26.08 -22.33
C PRO A 185 4.13 -27.11 -21.44
N LYS A 186 5.47 -27.14 -21.38
CA LYS A 186 6.22 -28.01 -20.46
C LYS A 186 5.90 -27.75 -18.98
N TRP A 187 5.41 -26.53 -18.66
CA TRP A 187 5.08 -26.10 -17.31
C TRP A 187 3.59 -26.24 -16.96
N GLN A 188 2.79 -26.81 -17.88
CA GLN A 188 1.35 -26.94 -17.65
C GLN A 188 1.04 -27.75 -16.38
N GLY A 189 0.35 -27.08 -15.44
CA GLY A 189 -0.03 -27.69 -14.16
C GLY A 189 1.02 -27.64 -13.06
N GLU A 190 2.25 -27.19 -13.36
CA GLU A 190 3.38 -27.26 -12.45
C GLU A 190 3.48 -26.08 -11.47
N PHE A 191 2.78 -24.98 -11.71
CA PHE A 191 2.92 -23.76 -10.91
C PHE A 191 1.60 -23.13 -10.54
N ALA A 192 1.66 -22.28 -9.51
CA ALA A 192 0.52 -21.46 -9.07
C ALA A 192 0.79 -19.97 -9.23
N ILE A 193 -0.29 -19.22 -9.53
CA ILE A 193 -0.33 -17.76 -9.58
C ILE A 193 -1.43 -17.22 -8.68
N THR A 194 -1.46 -15.89 -8.45
CA THR A 194 -2.58 -15.25 -7.75
C THR A 194 -3.72 -14.89 -8.69
N ARG A 195 -4.91 -14.67 -8.12
CA ARG A 195 -6.03 -14.03 -8.82
C ARG A 195 -5.64 -12.67 -9.39
N GLY A 196 -6.36 -12.22 -10.41
CA GLY A 196 -6.07 -10.98 -11.13
C GLY A 196 -6.16 -9.72 -10.28
N GLY A 197 -7.07 -9.68 -9.31
CA GLY A 197 -7.26 -8.54 -8.40
C GLY A 197 -6.25 -8.45 -7.26
N ASN A 198 -5.32 -9.40 -7.12
CA ASN A 198 -4.24 -9.30 -6.15
C ASN A 198 -3.30 -8.12 -6.49
N GLY A 199 -3.03 -7.22 -5.52
CA GLY A 199 -2.19 -6.04 -5.74
C GLY A 199 -0.80 -6.36 -6.30
N GLY A 200 -0.21 -7.50 -5.91
CA GLY A 200 1.04 -7.96 -6.49
C GLY A 200 0.90 -8.36 -7.98
N MET A 201 -0.23 -8.94 -8.40
CA MET A 201 -0.49 -9.25 -9.80
C MET A 201 -0.70 -7.97 -10.61
N ILE A 202 -1.49 -7.02 -10.09
CA ILE A 202 -1.73 -5.73 -10.76
C ILE A 202 -0.41 -5.01 -10.99
N GLY A 203 0.42 -4.84 -9.95
CA GLY A 203 1.73 -4.18 -10.09
C GLY A 203 2.68 -4.89 -11.05
N HIS A 204 2.70 -6.24 -11.05
CA HIS A 204 3.49 -7.00 -12.00
C HIS A 204 3.02 -6.78 -13.45
N VAL A 205 1.73 -6.90 -13.70
CA VAL A 205 1.14 -6.68 -15.04
C VAL A 205 1.33 -5.23 -15.49
N SER A 206 1.22 -4.24 -14.59
CA SER A 206 1.51 -2.84 -14.92
C SER A 206 2.94 -2.66 -15.44
N ALA A 207 3.93 -3.32 -14.82
CA ALA A 207 5.30 -3.29 -15.30
C ALA A 207 5.44 -3.95 -16.68
N LEU A 208 4.80 -5.11 -16.89
CA LEU A 208 4.82 -5.79 -18.20
C LEU A 208 4.16 -4.96 -19.31
N ARG A 209 3.11 -4.23 -19.00
CA ARG A 209 2.46 -3.31 -19.96
C ARG A 209 3.42 -2.21 -20.42
N ASN A 210 4.18 -1.64 -19.49
CA ASN A 210 5.16 -0.62 -19.83
C ASN A 210 6.31 -1.19 -20.66
N GLU A 211 6.76 -2.41 -20.35
CA GLU A 211 7.89 -3.04 -21.08
C GLU A 211 7.46 -3.64 -22.43
N TRP A 212 6.34 -4.34 -22.50
CA TRP A 212 5.91 -5.12 -23.64
C TRP A 212 4.76 -4.53 -24.43
N GLY A 213 4.02 -3.59 -23.85
CA GLY A 213 2.76 -3.08 -24.36
C GLY A 213 1.59 -4.01 -24.07
N ASP A 214 0.37 -3.50 -24.28
CA ASP A 214 -0.88 -4.15 -23.85
C ASP A 214 -1.13 -5.49 -24.51
N GLU A 215 -0.92 -5.61 -25.84
CA GLU A 215 -1.25 -6.82 -26.59
C GLU A 215 -0.41 -8.02 -26.15
N LYS A 216 0.95 -7.85 -26.06
CA LYS A 216 1.82 -8.93 -25.61
C LYS A 216 1.55 -9.31 -24.15
N THR A 217 1.31 -8.31 -23.29
CA THR A 217 0.98 -8.55 -21.89
C THR A 217 -0.31 -9.35 -21.74
N LYS A 218 -1.32 -9.00 -22.51
CA LYS A 218 -2.62 -9.70 -22.49
C LYS A 218 -2.52 -11.16 -22.97
N GLU A 219 -1.73 -11.40 -24.03
CA GLU A 219 -1.43 -12.76 -24.50
C GLU A 219 -0.72 -13.55 -23.41
N TRP A 220 0.32 -12.96 -22.79
CA TRP A 220 1.06 -13.59 -21.69
C TRP A 220 0.16 -13.97 -20.50
N ILE A 221 -0.75 -13.07 -20.06
CA ILE A 221 -1.69 -13.35 -18.97
C ILE A 221 -2.57 -14.55 -19.32
N ALA A 222 -3.14 -14.58 -20.52
CA ALA A 222 -4.01 -15.66 -20.96
C ALA A 222 -3.28 -17.00 -20.99
N ASP A 223 -2.06 -17.05 -21.56
CA ASP A 223 -1.27 -18.26 -21.67
C ASP A 223 -0.78 -18.75 -20.29
N VAL A 224 -0.31 -17.83 -19.43
CA VAL A 224 0.13 -18.18 -18.07
C VAL A 224 -1.05 -18.69 -17.23
N LYS A 225 -2.22 -18.06 -17.33
CA LYS A 225 -3.44 -18.54 -16.67
C LYS A 225 -3.81 -19.97 -17.12
N ASP A 226 -3.76 -20.23 -18.43
CA ASP A 226 -4.11 -21.53 -18.99
C ASP A 226 -3.07 -22.60 -18.64
N ASN A 227 -1.82 -22.21 -18.43
CA ASN A 227 -0.72 -23.09 -18.01
C ASN A 227 -0.68 -23.32 -16.50
N ALA A 228 -1.14 -22.39 -15.68
CA ALA A 228 -1.09 -22.52 -14.22
C ALA A 228 -1.91 -23.72 -13.73
N GLY A 229 -1.35 -24.44 -12.76
CA GLY A 229 -2.04 -25.55 -12.08
C GLY A 229 -3.11 -25.06 -11.11
N ALA A 230 -2.95 -23.86 -10.56
CA ALA A 230 -3.94 -23.19 -9.72
C ALA A 230 -3.81 -21.66 -9.77
N ILE A 231 -4.97 -21.02 -9.58
CA ILE A 231 -5.09 -19.59 -9.28
C ILE A 231 -5.51 -19.51 -7.81
N LEU A 232 -4.71 -18.84 -6.97
CA LEU A 232 -4.92 -18.79 -5.52
C LEU A 232 -5.19 -17.36 -5.06
N GLU A 233 -5.75 -17.21 -3.86
CA GLU A 233 -6.11 -15.90 -3.31
C GLU A 233 -4.90 -14.96 -3.19
N GLY A 234 -3.79 -15.47 -2.69
CA GLY A 234 -2.60 -14.65 -2.46
C GLY A 234 -1.30 -15.44 -2.44
N HIS A 235 -0.19 -14.70 -2.41
CA HIS A 235 1.15 -15.27 -2.38
C HIS A 235 1.40 -16.15 -1.14
N GLY A 236 0.71 -15.87 -0.01
CA GLY A 236 0.78 -16.69 1.19
C GLY A 236 0.27 -18.11 0.96
N ASP A 237 -0.77 -18.27 0.12
CA ASP A 237 -1.32 -19.57 -0.25
C ASP A 237 -0.36 -20.29 -1.20
N ILE A 238 0.19 -19.54 -2.18
CA ILE A 238 1.17 -20.10 -3.13
C ILE A 238 2.41 -20.61 -2.40
N ARG A 239 3.01 -19.82 -1.48
CA ARG A 239 4.22 -20.25 -0.77
C ARG A 239 4.00 -21.54 0.02
N ARG A 240 2.83 -21.68 0.67
CA ARG A 240 2.49 -22.88 1.43
C ARG A 240 2.29 -24.08 0.52
N ALA A 241 1.57 -23.92 -0.60
CA ALA A 241 1.33 -24.97 -1.56
C ALA A 241 2.65 -25.47 -2.22
N VAL A 242 3.55 -24.54 -2.57
CA VAL A 242 4.89 -24.88 -3.09
C VAL A 242 5.73 -25.56 -2.01
N GLY A 243 5.77 -25.04 -0.78
CA GLY A 243 6.48 -25.68 0.33
C GLY A 243 6.00 -27.10 0.59
N ALA A 244 4.70 -27.34 0.58
CA ALA A 244 4.08 -28.66 0.74
C ALA A 244 4.27 -29.58 -0.47
N GLY A 245 4.80 -29.10 -1.58
CA GLY A 245 5.03 -29.90 -2.81
C GLY A 245 3.74 -30.14 -3.62
N GLU A 246 2.70 -29.33 -3.44
CA GLU A 246 1.50 -29.38 -4.27
C GLU A 246 1.76 -28.81 -5.68
N PHE A 247 2.68 -27.87 -5.79
CA PHE A 247 3.20 -27.31 -7.03
C PHE A 247 4.72 -27.30 -7.03
N THR A 248 5.30 -27.45 -8.21
CA THR A 248 6.75 -27.44 -8.42
C THR A 248 7.32 -26.05 -8.10
N PHE A 249 6.61 -24.97 -8.50
CA PHE A 249 6.99 -23.60 -8.20
C PHE A 249 5.77 -22.66 -8.17
N GLY A 250 6.01 -21.37 -7.85
CA GLY A 250 4.97 -20.36 -7.85
C GLY A 250 5.53 -18.96 -8.09
N LEU A 251 4.73 -18.10 -8.71
CA LEU A 251 5.06 -16.70 -8.94
C LEU A 251 4.65 -15.88 -7.73
N VAL A 252 5.64 -15.42 -6.95
CA VAL A 252 5.43 -14.70 -5.67
C VAL A 252 6.32 -13.47 -5.56
N ASN A 253 6.15 -12.68 -4.50
CA ASN A 253 7.14 -11.69 -4.10
C ASN A 253 8.25 -12.36 -3.28
N ASN A 254 9.46 -11.85 -3.36
CA ASN A 254 10.67 -12.43 -2.76
C ASN A 254 10.56 -12.68 -1.25
N TYR A 255 9.93 -11.80 -0.49
CA TYR A 255 9.80 -11.95 0.96
C TYR A 255 8.95 -13.18 1.36
N TYR A 256 8.07 -13.70 0.51
CA TYR A 256 7.35 -14.95 0.78
C TYR A 256 8.28 -16.18 0.77
N TYR A 257 9.36 -16.14 0.01
CA TYR A 257 10.41 -17.13 0.10
C TYR A 257 11.08 -17.10 1.48
N HIS A 258 11.42 -15.90 2.00
CA HIS A 258 12.02 -15.76 3.33
C HIS A 258 11.05 -16.23 4.44
N GLN A 259 9.76 -15.89 4.31
CA GLN A 259 8.74 -16.41 5.24
C GLN A 259 8.64 -17.94 5.20
N GLN A 260 8.75 -18.56 4.02
CA GLN A 260 8.69 -20.03 3.90
C GLN A 260 9.90 -20.72 4.52
N LEU A 261 11.08 -20.09 4.46
CA LEU A 261 12.27 -20.60 5.13
C LEU A 261 12.15 -20.65 6.66
N GLN A 262 11.31 -19.80 7.25
CA GLN A 262 11.08 -19.73 8.69
C GLN A 262 10.04 -20.76 9.18
N GLU A 263 9.33 -21.43 8.27
CA GLU A 263 8.37 -22.46 8.65
C GLU A 263 9.10 -23.66 9.25
N PRO A 264 8.52 -24.34 10.27
CA PRO A 264 9.16 -25.48 10.92
C PRO A 264 9.25 -26.72 10.02
N THR A 265 8.41 -26.80 8.99
CA THR A 265 8.35 -27.86 7.97
C THR A 265 8.15 -27.22 6.59
N ASP A 266 8.27 -28.02 5.54
CA ASP A 266 7.99 -27.58 4.15
C ASP A 266 8.83 -26.38 3.70
N ASN A 267 10.03 -26.25 4.27
CA ASN A 267 10.94 -25.12 4.06
C ASN A 267 12.12 -25.45 3.11
N ASN A 268 12.12 -26.62 2.45
CA ASN A 268 13.13 -26.97 1.45
C ASN A 268 12.84 -26.32 0.10
N VAL A 269 12.86 -24.98 0.10
CA VAL A 269 12.52 -24.15 -1.05
C VAL A 269 13.73 -23.37 -1.57
N GLY A 270 13.67 -22.96 -2.84
CA GLY A 270 14.62 -22.08 -3.49
C GLY A 270 13.90 -20.92 -4.16
N VAL A 271 14.68 -19.96 -4.69
CA VAL A 271 14.18 -18.79 -5.38
C VAL A 271 14.98 -18.50 -6.63
N ILE A 272 14.30 -18.10 -7.71
CA ILE A 272 14.87 -17.58 -8.94
C ILE A 272 14.41 -16.14 -9.09
N TYR A 273 15.35 -15.23 -9.34
CA TYR A 273 15.10 -13.90 -9.88
C TYR A 273 15.08 -14.03 -11.40
N PRO A 274 13.92 -13.89 -12.06
CA PRO A 274 13.82 -14.15 -13.50
C PRO A 274 14.46 -13.04 -14.34
N ASP A 275 14.61 -13.30 -15.64
CA ASP A 275 15.00 -12.33 -16.67
C ASP A 275 16.39 -11.68 -16.44
N GLN A 276 17.37 -12.48 -16.00
CA GLN A 276 18.72 -12.01 -15.68
C GLN A 276 19.70 -12.07 -16.87
N GLY A 277 19.28 -12.60 -18.01
CA GLY A 277 20.10 -12.74 -19.21
C GLY A 277 20.44 -11.41 -19.90
N GLU A 278 21.39 -11.46 -20.83
CA GLU A 278 21.72 -10.31 -21.68
C GLU A 278 20.52 -9.99 -22.60
N GLY A 279 20.04 -8.73 -22.55
CA GLY A 279 18.89 -8.27 -23.33
C GLY A 279 17.52 -8.59 -22.70
N GLU A 280 17.45 -9.35 -21.61
CA GLU A 280 16.21 -9.55 -20.84
C GLU A 280 15.90 -8.33 -19.97
N MET A 281 14.65 -8.16 -19.55
CA MET A 281 14.18 -6.95 -18.86
C MET A 281 14.68 -6.81 -17.40
N GLY A 282 15.10 -7.90 -16.78
CA GLY A 282 15.36 -7.94 -15.33
C GLY A 282 14.10 -8.26 -14.51
N ALA A 283 14.31 -8.58 -13.26
CA ALA A 283 13.19 -8.90 -12.36
C ALA A 283 12.33 -7.66 -12.07
N VAL A 284 11.03 -7.83 -12.08
CA VAL A 284 10.09 -6.73 -11.79
C VAL A 284 10.14 -6.38 -10.31
N VAL A 285 10.48 -5.13 -10.03
CA VAL A 285 10.44 -4.52 -8.69
C VAL A 285 9.23 -3.62 -8.56
N ASN A 286 8.55 -3.73 -7.43
CA ASN A 286 7.58 -2.78 -6.93
C ASN A 286 7.97 -2.44 -5.48
N ALA A 287 7.28 -1.54 -4.83
CA ALA A 287 7.60 -1.16 -3.46
C ALA A 287 6.34 -0.92 -2.64
N ALA A 288 6.50 -1.02 -1.32
CA ALA A 288 5.60 -0.43 -0.38
C ALA A 288 6.10 0.97 -0.01
N GLY A 289 5.18 1.89 0.19
CA GLY A 289 5.52 3.27 0.48
C GLY A 289 4.40 4.01 1.17
N VAL A 290 4.63 5.30 1.37
CA VAL A 290 3.71 6.22 2.03
C VAL A 290 3.41 7.41 1.12
N GLY A 291 2.21 7.99 1.27
CA GLY A 291 1.81 9.21 0.61
C GLY A 291 1.04 10.14 1.55
N LEU A 292 1.25 11.45 1.39
CA LEU A 292 0.47 12.49 2.05
C LEU A 292 -0.85 12.69 1.32
N VAL A 293 -1.97 12.45 2.00
CA VAL A 293 -3.29 12.63 1.40
C VAL A 293 -3.59 14.12 1.29
N LYS A 294 -4.11 14.54 0.16
CA LYS A 294 -4.43 15.94 -0.08
C LYS A 294 -5.51 16.46 0.87
N ASP A 295 -5.35 17.69 1.35
CA ASP A 295 -6.23 18.32 2.32
C ASP A 295 -6.36 17.49 3.63
N ALA A 296 -5.25 16.85 4.05
CA ALA A 296 -5.16 16.06 5.28
C ALA A 296 -5.64 16.87 6.51
N PRO A 297 -6.62 16.38 7.28
CA PRO A 297 -7.13 17.10 8.45
C PRO A 297 -6.07 17.42 9.52
N ASN A 298 -5.08 16.50 9.67
CA ASN A 298 -4.00 16.60 10.64
C ASN A 298 -2.64 16.75 9.95
N ALA A 299 -2.52 17.73 9.01
CA ALA A 299 -1.34 17.90 8.16
C ALA A 299 -0.02 18.03 8.94
N GLN A 300 -0.04 18.62 10.13
CA GLN A 300 1.14 18.76 10.99
C GLN A 300 1.58 17.39 11.54
N SER A 301 0.65 16.60 12.07
CA SER A 301 0.94 15.24 12.53
C SER A 301 1.41 14.35 11.36
N ALA A 302 0.85 14.56 10.16
CA ALA A 302 1.29 13.86 8.96
C ALA A 302 2.73 14.22 8.59
N GLN A 303 3.14 15.49 8.66
CA GLN A 303 4.53 15.89 8.42
C GLN A 303 5.48 15.25 9.45
N VAL A 304 5.12 15.27 10.73
CA VAL A 304 5.92 14.59 11.77
C VAL A 304 6.06 13.09 11.47
N PHE A 305 5.01 12.45 10.96
CA PHE A 305 5.08 11.04 10.58
C PHE A 305 6.00 10.81 9.38
N LEU A 306 5.96 11.68 8.37
CA LEU A 306 6.81 11.57 7.18
C LEU A 306 8.30 11.76 7.52
N ASP A 307 8.62 12.72 8.41
CA ASP A 307 9.98 12.92 8.89
C ASP A 307 10.46 11.73 9.73
N TRP A 308 9.62 11.26 10.66
CA TRP A 308 9.92 10.14 11.54
C TRP A 308 10.13 8.81 10.80
N ILE A 309 9.32 8.53 9.76
CA ILE A 309 9.42 7.26 9.02
C ILE A 309 10.69 7.19 8.16
N LEU A 310 11.29 8.34 7.82
CA LEU A 310 12.54 8.43 7.07
C LEU A 310 13.80 8.28 7.95
N GLU A 311 13.67 8.27 9.27
CA GLU A 311 14.78 7.89 10.14
C GLU A 311 15.21 6.43 9.87
N GLU A 312 16.52 6.17 9.84
CA GLU A 312 17.09 4.85 9.47
C GLU A 312 16.48 3.68 10.25
N GLU A 313 16.27 3.87 11.57
CA GLU A 313 15.69 2.83 12.43
C GLU A 313 14.25 2.48 12.02
N ASN A 314 13.44 3.49 11.67
CA ASN A 314 12.04 3.33 11.32
C ASN A 314 11.87 2.76 9.90
N GLN A 315 12.71 3.17 8.94
CA GLN A 315 12.78 2.54 7.62
C GLN A 315 13.17 1.06 7.73
N ARG A 316 14.14 0.74 8.59
CA ARG A 316 14.54 -0.65 8.87
C ARG A 316 13.38 -1.46 9.43
N GLU A 317 12.69 -0.95 10.44
CA GLU A 317 11.54 -1.62 11.05
C GLU A 317 10.42 -1.85 10.03
N PHE A 318 10.08 -0.84 9.23
CA PHE A 318 9.08 -0.96 8.16
C PHE A 318 9.38 -2.12 7.19
N SER A 319 10.65 -2.31 6.83
CA SER A 319 11.09 -3.35 5.91
C SER A 319 11.17 -4.72 6.57
N TYR A 320 11.68 -4.78 7.80
CA TYR A 320 11.99 -6.03 8.50
C TYR A 320 10.73 -6.77 8.98
N GLU A 321 9.68 -6.05 9.40
CA GLU A 321 8.41 -6.65 9.82
C GLU A 321 7.76 -7.50 8.72
N SER A 322 8.00 -7.16 7.46
CA SER A 322 7.50 -7.90 6.30
C SER A 322 8.54 -8.79 5.62
N LEU A 323 9.81 -8.71 6.03
CA LEU A 323 10.96 -9.35 5.36
C LEU A 323 11.18 -8.81 3.92
N GLU A 324 10.73 -7.60 3.65
CA GLU A 324 11.00 -6.86 2.43
C GLU A 324 12.42 -6.24 2.46
N VAL A 325 12.88 -5.75 1.34
CA VAL A 325 14.21 -5.15 1.21
C VAL A 325 14.12 -3.63 1.38
N PRO A 326 14.89 -2.99 2.27
CA PRO A 326 14.93 -1.53 2.36
C PRO A 326 15.25 -0.88 1.03
N ILE A 327 14.57 0.22 0.70
CA ILE A 327 14.91 1.03 -0.49
C ILE A 327 16.21 1.83 -0.24
N ASN A 328 16.38 2.33 0.98
CA ASN A 328 17.60 3.03 1.36
C ASN A 328 18.80 2.05 1.37
N PRO A 329 19.81 2.24 0.51
CA PRO A 329 20.93 1.30 0.38
C PRO A 329 21.88 1.31 1.59
N GLU A 330 21.77 2.28 2.51
CA GLU A 330 22.55 2.33 3.74
C GLU A 330 22.01 1.39 4.82
N ILE A 331 20.78 0.90 4.64
CA ILE A 331 20.13 -0.05 5.56
C ILE A 331 20.33 -1.47 5.04
N GLU A 332 20.97 -2.31 5.86
CA GLU A 332 21.15 -3.72 5.53
C GLU A 332 19.78 -4.42 5.44
N ALA A 333 19.61 -5.32 4.45
CA ALA A 333 18.45 -6.19 4.38
C ALA A 333 18.49 -7.26 5.48
N VAL A 334 17.37 -7.95 5.72
CA VAL A 334 17.34 -9.11 6.63
C VAL A 334 18.34 -10.17 6.18
N GLU A 335 18.92 -10.91 7.15
CA GLU A 335 19.94 -11.93 6.86
C GLU A 335 19.49 -12.90 5.76
N GLY A 336 20.29 -13.02 4.72
CA GLY A 336 20.05 -13.90 3.59
C GLY A 336 19.14 -13.34 2.50
N ALA A 337 18.61 -12.12 2.64
CA ALA A 337 17.88 -11.47 1.57
C ALA A 337 18.83 -10.79 0.59
N ALA A 338 18.60 -11.00 -0.71
CA ALA A 338 19.29 -10.24 -1.77
C ALA A 338 18.71 -8.83 -1.83
N THR A 339 19.58 -7.82 -1.90
CA THR A 339 19.19 -6.43 -2.12
C THR A 339 18.89 -6.19 -3.61
N ILE A 340 18.21 -5.08 -3.92
CA ILE A 340 17.89 -4.73 -5.32
C ILE A 340 19.13 -4.48 -6.20
N SER A 341 20.31 -4.34 -5.60
CA SER A 341 21.60 -4.20 -6.30
C SER A 341 22.29 -5.53 -6.62
N ASP A 342 21.82 -6.66 -6.05
CA ASP A 342 22.42 -7.98 -6.23
C ASP A 342 21.97 -8.71 -7.50
N TYR A 343 20.93 -8.20 -8.16
CA TYR A 343 20.35 -8.78 -9.38
C TYR A 343 19.90 -7.66 -10.35
N LYS A 344 19.73 -8.03 -11.61
CA LYS A 344 19.20 -7.10 -12.62
C LYS A 344 17.71 -6.85 -12.36
N THR A 345 17.35 -5.59 -12.20
CA THR A 345 15.96 -5.12 -12.12
C THR A 345 15.54 -4.53 -13.47
N HIS A 346 14.22 -4.43 -13.71
CA HIS A 346 13.73 -3.66 -14.84
C HIS A 346 14.16 -2.18 -14.70
N ASP A 347 14.45 -1.56 -15.84
CA ASP A 347 14.94 -0.16 -15.89
C ASP A 347 13.75 0.79 -16.10
N MET A 348 12.95 0.99 -15.06
CA MET A 348 11.74 1.83 -15.12
C MET A 348 11.52 2.52 -13.76
N PRO A 349 11.36 3.86 -13.73
CA PRO A 349 10.91 4.55 -12.52
C PRO A 349 9.57 3.99 -12.05
N LEU A 350 9.42 3.82 -10.74
CA LEU A 350 8.19 3.24 -10.17
C LEU A 350 6.94 4.10 -10.42
N SER A 351 7.10 5.40 -10.65
CA SER A 351 6.01 6.30 -11.04
C SER A 351 5.28 5.85 -12.31
N GLN A 352 5.97 5.20 -13.26
CA GLN A 352 5.33 4.69 -14.47
C GLN A 352 4.29 3.59 -14.21
N LEU A 353 4.35 2.91 -13.07
CA LEU A 353 3.33 1.93 -12.69
C LEU A 353 1.94 2.56 -12.52
N GLY A 354 1.88 3.81 -12.05
CA GLY A 354 0.63 4.52 -11.81
C GLY A 354 -0.10 4.96 -13.07
N GLU A 355 0.63 5.21 -14.16
CA GLU A 355 0.05 5.67 -15.42
C GLU A 355 -0.91 4.64 -16.03
N VAL A 356 -0.66 3.36 -15.81
CA VAL A 356 -1.45 2.24 -16.34
C VAL A 356 -2.22 1.46 -15.26
N TRP A 357 -2.10 1.85 -13.99
CA TRP A 357 -2.55 1.06 -12.85
C TRP A 357 -4.06 0.77 -12.87
N GLU A 358 -4.87 1.78 -13.12
CA GLU A 358 -6.34 1.65 -13.18
C GLU A 358 -6.77 0.73 -14.33
N ASP A 359 -6.27 1.00 -15.54
CA ASP A 359 -6.60 0.24 -16.75
C ASP A 359 -6.03 -1.18 -16.73
N THR A 360 -5.02 -1.44 -15.90
CA THR A 360 -4.42 -2.78 -15.76
C THR A 360 -5.42 -3.80 -15.26
N ARG A 361 -6.32 -3.43 -14.35
CA ARG A 361 -7.38 -4.33 -13.86
C ARG A 361 -8.30 -4.75 -15.00
N GLU A 362 -8.71 -3.80 -15.86
CA GLU A 362 -9.54 -4.09 -17.03
C GLU A 362 -8.81 -5.00 -18.04
N LEU A 363 -7.51 -4.76 -18.26
CA LEU A 363 -6.71 -5.59 -19.16
C LEU A 363 -6.59 -7.03 -18.65
N ILE A 364 -6.41 -7.23 -17.35
CA ILE A 364 -6.35 -8.53 -16.68
C ILE A 364 -7.68 -9.29 -16.89
N GLU A 365 -8.82 -8.64 -16.66
CA GLU A 365 -10.14 -9.23 -16.90
C GLU A 365 -10.36 -9.58 -18.37
N GLN A 366 -9.96 -8.70 -19.30
CA GLN A 366 -10.02 -8.95 -20.75
C GLN A 366 -9.18 -10.16 -21.19
N ALA A 367 -8.06 -10.42 -20.48
CA ALA A 367 -7.24 -11.61 -20.69
C ALA A 367 -7.86 -12.88 -20.08
N GLY A 368 -8.97 -12.74 -19.35
CA GLY A 368 -9.71 -13.85 -18.75
C GLY A 368 -9.17 -14.34 -17.41
N LEU A 369 -8.33 -13.56 -16.73
CA LEU A 369 -7.93 -13.83 -15.36
C LEU A 369 -8.84 -13.04 -14.42
N ASP A 370 -9.71 -13.76 -13.68
CA ASP A 370 -10.71 -13.15 -12.82
C ASP A 370 -10.05 -12.34 -11.69
N LEU A 371 -10.63 -11.18 -11.37
CA LEU A 371 -10.14 -10.31 -10.31
C LEU A 371 -10.40 -10.91 -8.91
N ASP A 372 -11.48 -11.67 -8.77
CA ASP A 372 -11.88 -12.38 -7.55
C ASP A 372 -11.96 -13.89 -7.81
N LEU A 373 -11.88 -14.71 -6.75
CA LEU A 373 -12.05 -16.17 -6.80
C LEU A 373 -13.46 -16.60 -6.47
#